data_3160b7cac24b49d6b7b0f36b4350b01f
#
_entry.id   3160b7cac24b49d6b7b0f36b4350b01f
#
_cell.length_a   1.000
_cell.length_b   1.000
_cell.length_c   1.000
_cell.angle_alpha   90.00
_cell.angle_beta   90.00
_cell.angle_gamma   90.00
#
_symmetry.space_group_name_H-M   'P 1'
#
loop_
_entity.id
_entity.type
_entity.pdbx_description
1 polymer ?
#
loop_
_entity_poly.entity_id
_entity_poly.type
_entity_poly.pdbx_seq_one_letter_code
_entity_poly.pdbx_strand_id
1 'polypeptide(L)'
;MEIIKKRIADMERAEYNPRVELMPGDDEYEKLKRNIDRFGVVVPVIWNKRTNRVVSGHQRLTVLMNEGVTETDVSVVDLDETAEKQLNIAMNKVTGEWDEVKLKELLDGLGDAAPETGFDLYEIEVLENNVDALVDDDFLDSELKRCLLYTSPSPRD
;
A
#
# COMPACT_ATOMS: atom_id res chain seq x y z
N MET A 1 0.32 18.83 13.10
CA MET A 1 1.13 17.58 12.99
C MET A 1 2.54 17.89 13.44
N GLU A 2 3.02 17.17 14.41
CA GLU A 2 4.37 17.34 14.94
C GLU A 2 5.26 16.21 14.42
N ILE A 3 6.39 16.56 13.83
CA ILE A 3 7.38 15.59 13.34
C ILE A 3 8.70 15.86 14.07
N ILE A 4 9.23 14.82 14.70
CA ILE A 4 10.50 14.87 15.42
C ILE A 4 11.41 13.73 14.98
N LYS A 5 12.72 13.90 15.16
CA LYS A 5 13.68 12.81 15.06
C LYS A 5 13.72 12.04 16.36
N LYS A 6 13.63 10.71 16.26
CA LYS A 6 13.66 9.85 17.43
C LYS A 6 14.52 8.63 17.17
N ARG A 7 15.23 8.19 18.21
CA ARG A 7 16.04 6.97 18.14
C ARG A 7 15.12 5.77 18.08
N ILE A 8 15.36 4.89 17.12
CA ILE A 8 14.55 3.68 16.90
C ILE A 8 14.57 2.79 18.14
N ALA A 9 15.73 2.67 18.80
CA ALA A 9 15.88 1.85 20.00
C ALA A 9 15.04 2.32 21.20
N ASP A 10 14.64 3.59 21.22
CA ASP A 10 13.85 4.18 22.32
C ASP A 10 12.35 4.02 22.15
N MET A 11 11.91 3.48 21.00
CA MET A 11 10.50 3.24 20.71
C MET A 11 10.14 1.77 20.91
N GLU A 12 8.97 1.52 21.47
CA GLU A 12 8.43 0.17 21.60
C GLU A 12 7.56 -0.20 20.41
N ARG A 13 7.63 -1.43 19.99
CA ARG A 13 6.73 -1.96 18.98
C ARG A 13 5.40 -2.36 19.62
N ALA A 14 4.29 -2.12 18.93
CA ALA A 14 2.99 -2.57 19.39
C ALA A 14 2.88 -4.09 19.22
N GLU A 15 2.76 -4.83 20.31
CA GLU A 15 2.62 -6.29 20.27
C GLU A 15 1.32 -6.74 19.60
N TYR A 16 0.27 -5.91 19.69
CA TYR A 16 -1.02 -6.16 19.06
C TYR A 16 -1.05 -5.90 17.55
N ASN A 17 0.05 -5.44 16.95
CA ASN A 17 0.09 -5.12 15.54
C ASN A 17 -0.27 -6.35 14.68
N PRO A 18 -1.35 -6.29 13.87
CA PRO A 18 -1.82 -7.45 13.11
C PRO A 18 -1.00 -7.75 11.86
N ARG A 19 -0.09 -6.86 11.48
CA ARG A 19 0.72 -7.07 10.29
C ARG A 19 1.82 -8.09 10.53
N VAL A 20 2.03 -8.93 9.52
CA VAL A 20 3.13 -9.91 9.53
C VAL A 20 4.46 -9.16 9.49
N GLU A 21 5.41 -9.62 10.30
CA GLU A 21 6.76 -9.08 10.28
C GLU A 21 7.49 -9.53 9.02
N LEU A 22 8.15 -8.57 8.35
CA LEU A 22 8.94 -8.84 7.16
C LEU A 22 10.35 -9.27 7.53
N MET A 23 10.85 -10.27 6.80
CA MET A 23 12.20 -10.77 6.95
C MET A 23 13.05 -10.43 5.72
N PRO A 24 14.36 -10.21 5.88
CA PRO A 24 15.25 -10.04 4.72
C PRO A 24 15.10 -11.23 3.75
N GLY A 25 14.94 -10.92 2.47
CA GLY A 25 14.70 -11.91 1.42
C GLY A 25 13.23 -12.05 1.03
N ASP A 26 12.30 -11.59 1.84
CA ASP A 26 10.88 -11.51 1.44
C ASP A 26 10.71 -10.47 0.33
N ASP A 27 9.83 -10.74 -0.64
CA ASP A 27 9.58 -9.83 -1.75
C ASP A 27 9.16 -8.43 -1.28
N GLU A 28 8.26 -8.36 -0.32
CA GLU A 28 7.80 -7.08 0.23
C GLU A 28 8.91 -6.35 0.96
N TYR A 29 9.76 -7.06 1.69
CA TYR A 29 10.92 -6.48 2.34
C TYR A 29 11.87 -5.83 1.32
N GLU A 30 12.21 -6.56 0.27
CA GLU A 30 13.12 -6.06 -0.77
C GLU A 30 12.54 -4.88 -1.55
N LYS A 31 11.23 -4.88 -1.81
CA LYS A 31 10.53 -3.76 -2.43
C LYS A 31 10.56 -2.51 -1.55
N LEU A 32 10.28 -2.68 -0.28
CA LEU A 32 10.29 -1.59 0.70
C LEU A 32 11.71 -1.04 0.88
N LYS A 33 12.71 -1.90 0.95
CA LYS A 33 14.11 -1.52 1.03
C LYS A 33 14.53 -0.69 -0.19
N ARG A 34 14.19 -1.12 -1.39
CA ARG A 34 14.49 -0.37 -2.62
C ARG A 34 13.85 1.02 -2.63
N ASN A 35 12.61 1.11 -2.17
CA ASN A 35 11.92 2.39 -2.05
C ASN A 35 12.61 3.32 -1.06
N ILE A 36 13.00 2.81 0.08
CA ILE A 36 13.72 3.60 1.10
C ILE A 36 15.09 4.03 0.59
N ASP A 37 15.82 3.14 -0.08
CA ASP A 37 17.14 3.46 -0.63
C ASP A 37 17.07 4.53 -1.72
N ARG A 38 16.01 4.51 -2.54
CA ARG A 38 15.83 5.45 -3.65
C ARG A 38 15.28 6.80 -3.21
N PHE A 39 14.24 6.80 -2.39
CA PHE A 39 13.48 8.01 -2.05
C PHE A 39 13.66 8.46 -0.61
N GLY A 40 14.30 7.67 0.23
CA GLY A 40 14.34 7.87 1.66
C GLY A 40 13.01 7.51 2.33
N VAL A 41 12.89 7.83 3.61
CA VAL A 41 11.65 7.63 4.36
C VAL A 41 10.72 8.80 4.09
N VAL A 42 9.83 8.65 3.11
CA VAL A 42 8.94 9.71 2.65
C VAL A 42 7.74 9.88 3.57
N VAL A 43 7.27 8.76 4.16
CA VAL A 43 6.16 8.75 5.10
C VAL A 43 6.70 8.47 6.50
N PRO A 44 6.55 9.39 7.45
CA PRO A 44 7.05 9.18 8.79
C PRO A 44 6.36 8.01 9.48
N VAL A 45 7.09 7.37 10.38
CA VAL A 45 6.53 6.41 11.33
C VAL A 45 5.63 7.16 12.31
N ILE A 46 4.50 6.59 12.69
CA ILE A 46 3.61 7.17 13.69
C ILE A 46 3.96 6.61 15.06
N TRP A 47 4.28 7.50 15.99
CA TRP A 47 4.65 7.15 17.34
C TRP A 47 3.74 7.84 18.35
N ASN A 48 3.24 7.06 19.32
CA ASN A 48 2.40 7.56 20.38
C ASN A 48 3.26 7.90 21.61
N LYS A 49 3.37 9.18 21.92
CA LYS A 49 4.20 9.64 23.02
C LYS A 49 3.69 9.20 24.40
N ARG A 50 2.38 8.96 24.52
CA ARG A 50 1.78 8.55 25.80
C ARG A 50 2.14 7.14 26.20
N THR A 51 2.19 6.22 25.23
CA THR A 51 2.51 4.81 25.47
C THR A 51 3.93 4.43 25.04
N ASN A 52 4.64 5.32 24.37
CA ASN A 52 5.94 5.07 23.75
C ASN A 52 5.90 3.99 22.64
N ARG A 53 4.74 3.70 22.08
CA ARG A 53 4.59 2.66 21.06
C ARG A 53 4.52 3.23 19.66
N VAL A 54 5.07 2.47 18.72
CA VAL A 54 4.91 2.71 17.29
C VAL A 54 3.51 2.26 16.89
N VAL A 55 2.73 3.16 16.31
CA VAL A 55 1.37 2.88 15.87
C VAL A 55 1.32 2.39 14.44
N SER A 56 2.15 2.96 13.58
CA SER A 56 2.22 2.60 12.17
C SER A 56 3.65 2.75 11.65
N GLY A 57 4.00 1.91 10.68
CA GLY A 57 5.33 1.92 10.09
C GLY A 57 6.27 0.86 10.65
N HIS A 58 5.75 -0.19 11.27
CA HIS A 58 6.55 -1.28 11.83
C HIS A 58 7.45 -1.93 10.78
N GLN A 59 6.95 -2.14 9.56
CA GLN A 59 7.73 -2.73 8.48
C GLN A 59 8.89 -1.82 8.06
N ARG A 60 8.63 -0.52 7.94
CA ARG A 60 9.70 0.47 7.65
C ARG A 60 10.76 0.48 8.74
N LEU A 61 10.36 0.41 9.99
CA LEU A 61 11.32 0.31 11.10
C LEU A 61 12.18 -0.95 11.01
N THR A 62 11.58 -2.07 10.68
CA THR A 62 12.33 -3.34 10.49
C THR A 62 13.42 -3.18 9.43
N VAL A 63 13.09 -2.60 8.29
CA VAL A 63 14.06 -2.35 7.22
C VAL A 63 15.15 -1.39 7.69
N LEU A 64 14.77 -0.28 8.31
CA LEU A 64 15.72 0.72 8.79
C LEU A 64 16.68 0.14 9.84
N MET A 65 16.19 -0.64 10.78
CA MET A 65 17.03 -1.29 11.78
C MET A 65 18.03 -2.26 11.15
N ASN A 66 17.60 -3.05 10.20
CA ASN A 66 18.47 -4.01 9.50
C ASN A 66 19.51 -3.33 8.64
N GLU A 67 19.22 -2.12 8.15
CA GLU A 67 20.18 -1.29 7.40
C GLU A 67 21.14 -0.48 8.31
N GLY A 68 21.02 -0.62 9.62
CA GLY A 68 21.89 0.07 10.58
C GLY A 68 21.49 1.52 10.86
N VAL A 69 20.30 1.93 10.49
CA VAL A 69 19.78 3.27 10.80
C VAL A 69 19.38 3.34 12.26
N THR A 70 19.82 4.37 12.95
CA THR A 70 19.60 4.54 14.41
C THR A 70 18.50 5.53 14.74
N GLU A 71 18.21 6.48 13.86
CA GLU A 71 17.22 7.53 14.05
C GLU A 71 16.33 7.66 12.83
N THR A 72 15.08 8.01 13.05
CA THR A 72 14.13 8.29 11.97
C THR A 72 13.15 9.39 12.37
N ASP A 73 12.56 10.02 11.38
CA ASP A 73 11.50 10.98 11.61
C ASP A 73 10.21 10.26 12.00
N VAL A 74 9.55 10.76 13.03
CA VAL A 74 8.29 10.22 13.51
C VAL A 74 7.23 11.31 13.59
N SER A 75 6.01 10.96 13.24
CA SER A 75 4.82 11.79 13.49
C SER A 75 4.31 11.47 14.89
N VAL A 76 4.24 12.48 15.74
CA VAL A 76 3.88 12.32 17.15
C VAL A 76 2.37 12.41 17.33
N VAL A 77 1.79 11.42 17.98
CA VAL A 77 0.40 11.45 18.44
C VAL A 77 0.36 11.29 19.96
N ASP A 78 -0.71 11.75 20.56
CA ASP A 78 -0.94 11.67 22.01
C ASP A 78 -2.29 11.03 22.28
N LEU A 79 -2.33 9.70 22.30
CA LEU A 79 -3.55 8.91 22.35
C LEU A 79 -3.53 7.96 23.54
N ASP A 80 -4.72 7.70 24.11
CA ASP A 80 -4.88 6.60 25.05
C ASP A 80 -4.76 5.26 24.32
N GLU A 81 -4.70 4.16 25.08
CA GLU A 81 -4.49 2.83 24.49
C GLU A 81 -5.60 2.42 23.53
N THR A 82 -6.85 2.77 23.82
CA THR A 82 -8.00 2.46 22.96
C THR A 82 -7.90 3.20 21.62
N ALA A 83 -7.64 4.50 21.66
CA ALA A 83 -7.48 5.32 20.46
C ALA A 83 -6.25 4.90 19.65
N GLU A 84 -5.17 4.50 20.31
CA GLU A 84 -3.98 3.97 19.65
C GLU A 84 -4.29 2.72 18.83
N LYS A 85 -5.01 1.76 19.42
CA LYS A 85 -5.43 0.53 18.71
C LYS A 85 -6.37 0.84 17.56
N GLN A 86 -7.31 1.75 17.75
CA GLN A 86 -8.20 2.19 16.67
C GLN A 86 -7.43 2.80 15.50
N LEU A 87 -6.45 3.65 15.78
CA LEU A 87 -5.61 4.26 14.75
C LEU A 87 -4.77 3.21 14.03
N ASN A 88 -4.18 2.26 14.75
CA ASN A 88 -3.43 1.16 14.16
C ASN A 88 -4.28 0.38 13.14
N ILE A 89 -5.48 -0.01 13.53
CA ILE A 89 -6.39 -0.74 12.65
C ILE A 89 -6.79 0.12 11.46
N ALA A 90 -7.14 1.38 11.68
CA ALA A 90 -7.52 2.30 10.61
C ALA A 90 -6.42 2.47 9.57
N MET A 91 -5.19 2.67 10.02
CA MET A 91 -4.03 2.82 9.12
C MET A 91 -3.72 1.55 8.32
N ASN A 92 -4.00 0.39 8.88
CA ASN A 92 -3.81 -0.88 8.17
C ASN A 92 -4.95 -1.18 7.18
N LYS A 93 -6.15 -0.71 7.46
CA LYS A 93 -7.33 -0.98 6.63
C LYS A 93 -7.46 0.00 5.46
N VAL A 94 -7.07 1.25 5.64
CA VAL A 94 -7.17 2.27 4.59
C VAL A 94 -6.09 2.02 3.54
N THR A 95 -6.36 1.07 2.67
CA THR A 95 -5.48 0.75 1.53
C THR A 95 -6.02 1.27 0.22
N GLY A 96 -7.09 1.99 0.14
CA GLY A 96 -7.67 2.45 -1.10
C GLY A 96 -7.72 1.35 -2.19
N GLU A 97 -8.61 1.48 -3.10
CA GLU A 97 -8.63 0.61 -4.28
C GLU A 97 -7.93 1.31 -5.45
N TRP A 98 -7.22 0.53 -6.25
CA TRP A 98 -6.63 1.03 -7.47
C TRP A 98 -7.69 1.14 -8.57
N ASP A 99 -7.71 2.27 -9.26
CA ASP A 99 -8.28 2.33 -10.60
C ASP A 99 -7.29 1.63 -11.54
N GLU A 100 -7.57 0.40 -11.88
CA GLU A 100 -6.64 -0.46 -12.62
C GLU A 100 -6.29 0.08 -14.01
N VAL A 101 -7.24 0.71 -14.69
CA VAL A 101 -7.01 1.31 -16.00
C VAL A 101 -6.04 2.47 -15.92
N LYS A 102 -6.25 3.38 -14.98
CA LYS A 102 -5.34 4.51 -14.75
C LYS A 102 -3.97 4.05 -14.27
N LEU A 103 -3.92 3.04 -13.40
CA LEU A 103 -2.66 2.47 -12.93
C LEU A 103 -1.86 1.87 -14.08
N LYS A 104 -2.51 1.11 -14.96
CA LYS A 104 -1.87 0.56 -16.16
C LYS A 104 -1.29 1.65 -17.05
N GLU A 105 -2.05 2.71 -17.32
CA GLU A 105 -1.59 3.84 -18.11
C GLU A 105 -0.35 4.51 -17.51
N LEU A 106 -0.33 4.69 -16.18
CA LEU A 106 0.82 5.25 -15.48
C LEU A 106 2.05 4.34 -15.58
N LEU A 107 1.89 3.04 -15.38
CA LEU A 107 2.98 2.07 -15.46
C LEU A 107 3.53 1.97 -16.89
N ASP A 108 2.66 1.97 -17.88
CA ASP A 108 3.06 1.98 -19.31
C ASP A 108 3.87 3.25 -19.65
N GLY A 109 3.47 4.39 -19.10
CA GLY A 109 4.19 5.65 -19.24
C GLY A 109 5.57 5.68 -18.58
N LEU A 110 5.76 4.88 -17.53
CA LEU A 110 7.06 4.76 -16.86
C LEU A 110 8.02 3.81 -17.59
N GLY A 111 7.50 2.89 -18.42
CA GLY A 111 8.31 1.94 -19.18
C GLY A 111 9.28 1.14 -18.29
N ASP A 112 10.57 1.23 -18.58
CA ASP A 112 11.61 0.51 -17.84
C ASP A 112 11.75 0.92 -16.36
N ALA A 113 11.22 2.08 -15.98
CA ALA A 113 11.20 2.55 -14.60
C ALA A 113 10.03 2.00 -13.77
N ALA A 114 9.07 1.32 -14.40
CA ALA A 114 7.90 0.78 -13.70
C ALA A 114 8.24 -0.19 -12.56
N PRO A 115 9.20 -1.13 -12.69
CA PRO A 115 9.56 -2.02 -11.58
C PRO A 115 10.07 -1.31 -10.33
N GLU A 116 10.57 -0.10 -10.44
CA GLU A 116 11.03 0.68 -9.29
C GLU A 116 9.89 1.21 -8.41
N THR A 117 8.65 1.14 -8.89
CA THR A 117 7.46 1.52 -8.11
C THR A 117 7.08 0.49 -7.06
N GLY A 118 7.68 -0.69 -7.08
CA GLY A 118 7.32 -1.82 -6.24
C GLY A 118 6.44 -2.84 -6.94
N PHE A 119 5.90 -2.53 -8.11
CA PHE A 119 5.23 -3.51 -8.97
C PHE A 119 6.29 -4.27 -9.77
N ASP A 120 6.40 -5.57 -9.56
CA ASP A 120 7.27 -6.40 -10.36
C ASP A 120 6.66 -6.73 -11.73
N LEU A 121 7.45 -7.33 -12.61
CA LEU A 121 6.99 -7.65 -13.96
C LEU A 121 5.76 -8.56 -13.97
N TYR A 122 5.68 -9.51 -13.04
CA TYR A 122 4.54 -10.40 -12.90
C TYR A 122 3.27 -9.65 -12.49
N GLU A 123 3.37 -8.76 -11.51
CA GLU A 123 2.25 -7.94 -11.07
C GLU A 123 1.74 -7.03 -12.19
N ILE A 124 2.65 -6.45 -12.97
CA ILE A 124 2.30 -5.62 -14.13
C ILE A 124 1.58 -6.44 -15.18
N GLU A 125 2.04 -7.65 -15.47
CA GLU A 125 1.41 -8.56 -16.42
C GLU A 125 0.01 -8.95 -15.97
N VAL A 126 -0.17 -9.28 -14.68
CA VAL A 126 -1.49 -9.58 -14.11
C VAL A 126 -2.43 -8.38 -14.23
N LEU A 127 -1.94 -7.18 -13.97
CA LEU A 127 -2.72 -5.95 -14.12
C LEU A 127 -3.16 -5.73 -15.57
N GLU A 128 -2.26 -5.91 -16.52
CA GLU A 128 -2.58 -5.82 -17.95
C GLU A 128 -3.68 -6.79 -18.36
N ASN A 129 -3.57 -8.04 -17.92
CA ASN A 129 -4.58 -9.06 -18.21
C ASN A 129 -5.93 -8.71 -17.56
N ASN A 130 -5.93 -8.19 -16.36
CA ASN A 130 -7.16 -7.77 -15.68
C ASN A 130 -7.83 -6.59 -16.39
N VAL A 131 -7.05 -5.62 -16.84
CA VAL A 131 -7.58 -4.47 -17.60
C VAL A 131 -8.14 -4.92 -18.93
N ASP A 132 -7.45 -5.80 -19.66
CA ASP A 132 -7.92 -6.35 -20.93
C ASP A 132 -9.24 -7.13 -20.73
N ALA A 133 -9.36 -7.91 -19.67
CA ALA A 133 -10.59 -8.62 -19.34
C ALA A 133 -11.75 -7.66 -19.02
N LEU A 134 -11.51 -6.57 -18.33
CA LEU A 134 -12.52 -5.55 -18.06
C LEU A 134 -13.01 -4.87 -19.34
N VAL A 135 -12.11 -4.56 -20.25
CA VAL A 135 -12.45 -3.97 -21.56
C VAL A 135 -13.26 -4.95 -22.40
N ASP A 136 -12.87 -6.22 -22.42
CA ASP A 136 -13.60 -7.26 -23.15
C ASP A 136 -15.00 -7.49 -22.57
N ASP A 137 -15.14 -7.50 -21.25
CA ASP A 137 -16.44 -7.63 -20.59
C ASP A 137 -17.38 -6.45 -20.92
N ASP A 138 -16.87 -5.24 -20.91
CA ASP A 138 -17.63 -4.05 -21.28
C ASP A 138 -18.09 -4.12 -22.74
N PHE A 139 -17.22 -4.60 -23.62
CA PHE A 139 -17.56 -4.79 -25.03
C PHE A 139 -18.66 -5.85 -25.21
N LEU A 140 -18.51 -7.00 -24.56
CA LEU A 140 -19.50 -8.09 -24.61
C LEU A 140 -20.84 -7.64 -24.04
N ASP A 141 -20.86 -6.92 -22.94
CA ASP A 141 -22.09 -6.39 -22.34
C ASP A 141 -22.79 -5.41 -23.29
N SER A 142 -22.05 -4.57 -23.97
CA SER A 142 -22.58 -3.64 -24.98
C SER A 142 -23.19 -4.37 -26.17
N GLU A 143 -22.51 -5.42 -26.65
CA GLU A 143 -23.02 -6.25 -27.75
C GLU A 143 -24.27 -7.03 -27.36
N LEU A 144 -24.29 -7.59 -26.14
CA LEU A 144 -25.46 -8.28 -25.61
C LEU A 144 -26.65 -7.34 -25.46
N LYS A 145 -26.46 -6.15 -24.97
CA LYS A 145 -27.51 -5.14 -24.87
C LYS A 145 -28.05 -4.76 -26.24
N ARG A 146 -27.17 -4.60 -27.21
CA ARG A 146 -27.55 -4.31 -28.61
C ARG A 146 -28.38 -5.44 -29.20
N CYS A 147 -27.96 -6.69 -29.05
CA CYS A 147 -28.67 -7.86 -29.50
C CYS A 147 -30.05 -7.98 -28.84
N LEU A 148 -30.17 -7.74 -27.56
CA LEU A 148 -31.43 -7.78 -26.82
C LEU A 148 -32.42 -6.72 -27.30
N LEU A 149 -31.94 -5.53 -27.67
CA LEU A 149 -32.79 -4.47 -28.22
C LEU A 149 -33.39 -4.84 -29.57
N TYR A 150 -32.68 -5.62 -30.40
CA TYR A 150 -33.14 -6.02 -31.69
C TYR A 150 -33.95 -7.33 -31.73
N THR A 151 -33.67 -8.24 -30.82
CA THR A 151 -34.22 -9.61 -30.85
C THR A 151 -35.28 -9.86 -29.80
N SER A 152 -35.43 -9.03 -28.80
CA SER A 152 -36.42 -9.18 -27.75
C SER A 152 -37.27 -7.92 -27.65
N PRO A 153 -38.39 -7.88 -28.38
CA PRO A 153 -39.33 -6.75 -28.31
C PRO A 153 -40.11 -6.73 -27.00
N SER A 154 -40.08 -7.81 -26.24
CA SER A 154 -40.75 -7.83 -24.95
C SER A 154 -39.85 -7.17 -23.89
N PRO A 155 -40.32 -6.08 -23.26
CA PRO A 155 -39.58 -5.55 -22.14
C PRO A 155 -39.54 -6.59 -21.02
N ARG A 156 -38.36 -6.95 -20.66
CA ARG A 156 -38.19 -7.62 -19.38
C ARG A 156 -38.17 -6.59 -18.32
N ASP A 157 -39.14 -6.67 -17.56
CA ASP A 157 -39.24 -5.82 -16.39
C ASP A 157 -38.25 -6.24 -15.31
#